data_58b22d43a172bf225ad83057bcf13084
#
_entry.id   58b22d43a172bf225ad83057bcf13084
#
_cell.length_a   1.000
_cell.length_b   1.000
_cell.length_c   1.000
_cell.angle_alpha   90.00
_cell.angle_beta   90.00
_cell.angle_gamma   90.00
#
_symmetry.space_group_name_H-M   'P 1'
#
loop_
_entity.id
_entity.type
_entity.pdbx_description
1 polymer ?
#
loop_
_entity_poly.entity_id
_entity_poly.type
_entity_poly.pdbx_seq_one_letter_code
_entity_poly.pdbx_strand_id
1 'polypeptide(L)'
;MKMKYLLSIIVCLCSFTGLRAQYTIQCEDTCSHIHGLDMSHYQGDVWWETVAENSNHKLNYVYLKATEGSGRIDRRYLDNIEAAQRYGMNVGSYHFYRPSVPQLEQLRNFQTQCRPQDQDLIPMVDIETTGGLSAQALRDSLQTFLVLMTKAYGVKPLVYTYTNFYNRYLVGALDEYKLFIAQYNNKEPVLSDGHDILAWQYTGKGRINGVNGYVDKSRLLGKHSMRELRYRRRR
;
A
#
# COMPACT_ATOMS: atom_id res chain seq x y z
N MET A 1 58.67 -58.10 -16.15
CA MET A 1 58.55 -56.88 -15.32
C MET A 1 57.46 -55.98 -15.93
N LYS A 2 56.22 -56.06 -15.43
CA LYS A 2 55.06 -55.35 -16.01
C LYS A 2 54.75 -54.16 -15.08
N MET A 3 54.98 -52.98 -15.63
CA MET A 3 54.73 -51.71 -14.97
C MET A 3 53.24 -51.37 -15.12
N LYS A 4 52.49 -51.32 -14.01
CA LYS A 4 51.08 -50.92 -13.97
C LYS A 4 51.02 -49.40 -13.83
N TYR A 5 50.51 -48.73 -14.86
CA TYR A 5 50.16 -47.31 -14.74
C TYR A 5 48.83 -47.16 -13.98
N LEU A 6 48.92 -46.53 -12.83
CA LEU A 6 47.74 -46.13 -12.05
C LEU A 6 47.23 -44.80 -12.57
N LEU A 7 46.09 -44.82 -13.24
CA LEU A 7 45.42 -43.60 -13.72
C LEU A 7 44.59 -43.02 -12.60
N SER A 8 45.08 -41.97 -11.95
CA SER A 8 44.31 -41.21 -10.94
C SER A 8 43.31 -40.31 -11.64
N ILE A 9 42.02 -40.65 -11.58
CA ILE A 9 40.95 -39.83 -12.03
C ILE A 9 40.67 -38.80 -10.91
N ILE A 10 41.09 -37.55 -11.10
CA ILE A 10 40.68 -36.43 -10.24
C ILE A 10 39.27 -36.05 -10.65
N VAL A 11 38.28 -36.47 -9.87
CA VAL A 11 36.91 -36.00 -9.97
C VAL A 11 36.87 -34.60 -9.35
N CYS A 12 36.89 -33.60 -10.21
CA CYS A 12 36.65 -32.20 -9.80
C CYS A 12 35.19 -32.06 -9.46
N LEU A 13 34.83 -32.18 -8.18
CA LEU A 13 33.51 -31.83 -7.65
C LEU A 13 33.38 -30.31 -7.69
N CYS A 14 32.88 -29.79 -8.82
CA CYS A 14 32.39 -28.44 -8.87
C CYS A 14 31.14 -28.32 -8.02
N SER A 15 31.34 -27.92 -6.76
CA SER A 15 30.25 -27.51 -5.88
C SER A 15 29.63 -26.26 -6.49
N PHE A 16 28.57 -26.43 -7.28
CA PHE A 16 27.66 -25.33 -7.59
C PHE A 16 26.98 -24.93 -6.29
N THR A 17 27.62 -24.07 -5.51
CA THR A 17 26.93 -23.27 -4.53
C THR A 17 26.11 -22.26 -5.33
N GLY A 18 24.92 -22.68 -5.75
CA GLY A 18 23.91 -21.72 -6.21
C GLY A 18 23.74 -20.71 -5.08
N LEU A 19 24.17 -19.48 -5.31
CA LEU A 19 23.72 -18.34 -4.53
C LEU A 19 22.19 -18.28 -4.72
N ARG A 20 21.46 -19.03 -3.90
CA ARG A 20 20.08 -18.68 -3.62
C ARG A 20 20.19 -17.32 -2.96
N ALA A 21 19.75 -16.28 -3.66
CA ALA A 21 19.44 -15.03 -3.01
C ALA A 21 18.53 -15.41 -1.83
N GLN A 22 19.10 -15.47 -0.63
CA GLN A 22 18.32 -15.58 0.58
C GLN A 22 17.50 -14.31 0.61
N TYR A 23 16.26 -14.41 0.16
CA TYR A 23 15.28 -13.40 0.49
C TYR A 23 15.28 -13.35 2.01
N THR A 24 15.84 -12.30 2.56
CA THR A 24 15.73 -12.02 3.97
C THR A 24 14.23 -11.89 4.19
N ILE A 25 13.62 -12.93 4.76
CA ILE A 25 12.22 -12.86 5.21
C ILE A 25 12.24 -11.70 6.18
N GLN A 26 11.62 -10.61 5.79
CA GLN A 26 11.51 -9.47 6.69
C GLN A 26 10.72 -9.98 7.89
N CYS A 27 11.17 -9.68 9.08
CA CYS A 27 10.53 -10.09 10.34
C CYS A 27 9.01 -9.81 10.31
N GLU A 28 8.62 -8.80 9.57
CA GLU A 28 7.26 -8.37 9.32
C GLU A 28 6.38 -9.40 8.61
N ASP A 29 6.94 -10.24 7.76
CA ASP A 29 6.17 -11.27 7.04
C ASP A 29 5.73 -12.43 7.95
N THR A 30 6.33 -12.59 9.12
CA THR A 30 6.04 -13.67 10.07
C THR A 30 5.33 -13.23 11.34
N CYS A 31 5.15 -11.90 11.53
CA CYS A 31 4.51 -11.37 12.72
C CYS A 31 2.99 -11.61 12.75
N SER A 32 2.40 -11.47 13.93
CA SER A 32 0.96 -11.69 14.14
C SER A 32 0.06 -10.52 13.75
N HIS A 33 0.63 -9.46 13.17
CA HIS A 33 -0.12 -8.27 12.77
C HIS A 33 -1.08 -8.53 11.61
N ILE A 34 -2.00 -7.61 11.44
CA ILE A 34 -2.93 -7.59 10.30
C ILE A 34 -2.21 -6.96 9.13
N HIS A 35 -1.93 -7.74 8.10
CA HIS A 35 -1.21 -7.32 6.92
C HIS A 35 -2.11 -6.92 5.77
N GLY A 36 -1.61 -6.03 4.92
CA GLY A 36 -2.26 -5.59 3.70
C GLY A 36 -1.27 -5.29 2.60
N LEU A 37 -1.85 -5.02 1.45
CA LEU A 37 -1.15 -4.62 0.23
C LEU A 37 -1.72 -3.31 -0.27
N ASP A 38 -0.92 -2.58 -1.04
CA ASP A 38 -1.45 -1.56 -1.93
C ASP A 38 -0.88 -1.74 -3.35
N MET A 39 -1.74 -1.55 -4.33
CA MET A 39 -1.48 -1.90 -5.71
C MET A 39 -2.08 -0.90 -6.70
N SER A 40 -1.54 -0.91 -7.90
CA SER A 40 -2.04 -0.15 -9.05
C SER A 40 -1.82 -0.94 -10.34
N HIS A 41 -2.03 -0.32 -11.48
CA HIS A 41 -1.70 -0.92 -12.77
C HIS A 41 -0.22 -1.31 -12.92
N TYR A 42 0.67 -0.82 -12.08
CA TYR A 42 2.10 -1.17 -12.13
C TYR A 42 2.39 -2.64 -11.80
N GLN A 43 1.49 -3.29 -11.06
CA GLN A 43 1.59 -4.72 -10.77
C GLN A 43 1.15 -5.61 -11.94
N GLY A 44 0.60 -5.01 -13.01
CA GLY A 44 0.14 -5.75 -14.20
C GLY A 44 -1.04 -6.68 -13.91
N ASP A 45 -0.95 -7.90 -14.40
CA ASP A 45 -1.96 -8.94 -14.14
C ASP A 45 -1.73 -9.55 -12.75
N VAL A 46 -2.81 -9.68 -12.00
CA VAL A 46 -2.81 -10.22 -10.63
C VAL A 46 -3.68 -11.48 -10.58
N TRP A 47 -3.11 -12.59 -10.13
CA TRP A 47 -3.84 -13.84 -9.87
C TRP A 47 -4.42 -13.80 -8.44
N TRP A 48 -5.59 -13.17 -8.32
CA TRP A 48 -6.22 -12.90 -7.02
C TRP A 48 -6.55 -14.14 -6.20
N GLU A 49 -6.89 -15.26 -6.86
CA GLU A 49 -7.03 -16.55 -6.20
C GLU A 49 -5.75 -16.93 -5.43
N THR A 50 -4.61 -16.90 -6.13
CA THR A 50 -3.31 -17.20 -5.53
C THR A 50 -2.91 -16.18 -4.44
N VAL A 51 -3.25 -14.91 -4.62
CA VAL A 51 -3.03 -13.87 -3.60
C VAL A 51 -3.82 -14.17 -2.33
N ALA A 52 -5.09 -14.55 -2.47
CA ALA A 52 -5.97 -14.88 -1.35
C ALA A 52 -5.57 -16.18 -0.64
N GLU A 53 -5.12 -17.18 -1.39
CA GLU A 53 -4.64 -18.45 -0.83
C GLU A 53 -3.33 -18.32 -0.05
N ASN A 54 -2.57 -17.25 -0.26
CA ASN A 54 -1.38 -16.93 0.54
C ASN A 54 -1.71 -16.53 1.99
N SER A 55 -2.77 -17.12 2.53
CA SER A 55 -3.25 -16.91 3.90
C SER A 55 -2.21 -17.12 5.00
N ASN A 56 -1.07 -17.77 4.70
CA ASN A 56 0.08 -17.86 5.60
C ASN A 56 0.61 -16.51 6.07
N HIS A 57 0.35 -15.45 5.31
CA HIS A 57 0.77 -14.08 5.62
C HIS A 57 -0.37 -13.21 6.19
N LYS A 58 -1.53 -13.79 6.49
CA LYS A 58 -2.66 -13.06 7.10
C LYS A 58 -3.02 -11.76 6.36
N LEU A 59 -3.00 -11.81 5.03
CA LEU A 59 -3.46 -10.68 4.23
C LEU A 59 -4.94 -10.46 4.47
N ASN A 60 -5.28 -9.30 4.99
CA ASN A 60 -6.63 -8.97 5.39
C ASN A 60 -7.24 -7.88 4.53
N TYR A 61 -6.40 -7.06 3.88
CA TYR A 61 -6.87 -5.92 3.11
C TYR A 61 -5.97 -5.59 1.93
N VAL A 62 -6.56 -4.93 0.95
CA VAL A 62 -5.83 -4.31 -0.16
C VAL A 62 -6.40 -2.94 -0.46
N TYR A 63 -5.52 -1.96 -0.68
CA TYR A 63 -5.87 -0.68 -1.27
C TYR A 63 -5.48 -0.66 -2.74
N LEU A 64 -6.42 -0.28 -3.61
CA LEU A 64 -6.23 -0.22 -5.05
C LEU A 64 -6.27 1.22 -5.53
N LYS A 65 -5.29 1.61 -6.37
CA LYS A 65 -5.32 2.89 -7.05
C LYS A 65 -6.57 2.98 -7.93
N ALA A 66 -7.42 3.95 -7.65
CA ALA A 66 -8.58 4.20 -8.48
C ALA A 66 -8.29 5.32 -9.48
N THR A 67 -7.74 6.44 -9.00
CA THR A 67 -7.55 7.64 -9.81
C THR A 67 -6.35 8.47 -9.35
N GLU A 68 -5.97 9.47 -10.18
CA GLU A 68 -4.94 10.44 -9.88
C GLU A 68 -5.33 11.80 -10.48
N GLY A 69 -5.23 12.87 -9.72
CA GLY A 69 -5.56 14.22 -10.19
C GLY A 69 -6.97 14.31 -10.76
N SER A 70 -7.19 15.21 -11.70
CA SER A 70 -8.54 15.50 -12.24
C SER A 70 -9.01 14.57 -13.36
N GLY A 71 -8.13 13.70 -13.93
CA GLY A 71 -8.54 12.97 -15.14
C GLY A 71 -7.86 11.62 -15.36
N ARG A 72 -6.91 11.22 -14.50
CA ARG A 72 -6.26 9.90 -14.66
C ARG A 72 -7.04 8.85 -13.89
N ILE A 73 -7.38 7.77 -14.57
CA ILE A 73 -8.01 6.55 -14.04
C ILE A 73 -6.99 5.44 -14.10
N ASP A 74 -6.90 4.64 -13.04
CA ASP A 74 -6.09 3.43 -13.08
C ASP A 74 -6.77 2.37 -13.93
N ARG A 75 -6.11 1.96 -15.01
CA ARG A 75 -6.68 1.06 -16.02
C ARG A 75 -6.98 -0.36 -15.53
N ARG A 76 -6.44 -0.74 -14.37
CA ARG A 76 -6.65 -2.07 -13.77
C ARG A 76 -7.60 -2.04 -12.58
N TYR A 77 -8.08 -0.85 -12.21
CA TYR A 77 -8.84 -0.68 -10.99
C TYR A 77 -10.11 -1.55 -10.95
N LEU A 78 -10.95 -1.47 -11.98
CA LEU A 78 -12.23 -2.19 -11.99
C LEU A 78 -12.04 -3.71 -12.01
N ASP A 79 -11.09 -4.20 -12.80
CA ASP A 79 -10.78 -5.63 -12.85
C ASP A 79 -10.25 -6.12 -11.51
N ASN A 80 -9.37 -5.34 -10.89
CA ASN A 80 -8.75 -5.71 -9.61
C ASN A 80 -9.74 -5.67 -8.44
N ILE A 81 -10.61 -4.66 -8.35
CA ILE A 81 -11.56 -4.57 -7.24
C ILE A 81 -12.56 -5.72 -7.27
N GLU A 82 -13.12 -6.02 -8.46
CA GLU A 82 -14.04 -7.13 -8.64
C GLU A 82 -13.40 -8.47 -8.31
N ALA A 83 -12.20 -8.70 -8.84
CA ALA A 83 -11.51 -9.97 -8.64
C ALA A 83 -11.04 -10.13 -7.18
N ALA A 84 -10.48 -9.10 -6.54
CA ALA A 84 -10.06 -9.17 -5.14
C ALA A 84 -11.23 -9.48 -4.20
N GLN A 85 -12.37 -8.82 -4.40
CA GLN A 85 -13.58 -9.07 -3.59
C GLN A 85 -14.15 -10.47 -3.82
N ARG A 86 -14.13 -10.97 -5.06
CA ARG A 86 -14.57 -12.34 -5.39
C ARG A 86 -13.80 -13.39 -4.59
N TYR A 87 -12.52 -13.15 -4.34
CA TYR A 87 -11.67 -14.04 -3.53
C TYR A 87 -11.59 -13.65 -2.05
N GLY A 88 -12.50 -12.82 -1.56
CA GLY A 88 -12.70 -12.54 -0.14
C GLY A 88 -11.76 -11.52 0.49
N MET A 89 -11.03 -10.75 -0.31
CA MET A 89 -10.22 -9.64 0.20
C MET A 89 -11.10 -8.46 0.59
N ASN A 90 -10.78 -7.79 1.70
CA ASN A 90 -11.38 -6.49 2.01
C ASN A 90 -10.71 -5.41 1.17
N VAL A 91 -11.46 -4.72 0.33
CA VAL A 91 -10.91 -3.77 -0.64
C VAL A 91 -11.23 -2.33 -0.28
N GLY A 92 -10.22 -1.48 -0.37
CA GLY A 92 -10.35 -0.02 -0.35
C GLY A 92 -9.76 0.60 -1.61
N SER A 93 -10.13 1.83 -1.86
CA SER A 93 -9.64 2.57 -3.03
C SER A 93 -8.87 3.79 -2.61
N TYR A 94 -7.80 4.12 -3.34
CA TYR A 94 -7.09 5.36 -3.10
C TYR A 94 -7.04 6.29 -4.31
N HIS A 95 -6.97 7.58 -3.98
CA HIS A 95 -6.77 8.67 -4.92
C HIS A 95 -5.37 9.25 -4.74
N PHE A 96 -4.56 9.24 -5.80
CA PHE A 96 -3.28 9.92 -5.79
C PHE A 96 -3.52 11.43 -5.96
N TYR A 97 -3.37 12.16 -4.86
CA TYR A 97 -3.69 13.57 -4.78
C TYR A 97 -2.64 14.46 -5.43
N ARG A 98 -3.08 15.42 -6.25
CA ARG A 98 -2.24 16.43 -6.91
C ARG A 98 -2.56 17.82 -6.36
N PRO A 99 -1.74 18.37 -5.44
CA PRO A 99 -2.07 19.59 -4.69
C PRO A 99 -2.37 20.84 -5.54
N SER A 100 -1.75 20.96 -6.71
CA SER A 100 -1.94 22.07 -7.65
C SER A 100 -3.14 21.92 -8.59
N VAL A 101 -3.90 20.81 -8.47
CA VAL A 101 -5.09 20.54 -9.29
C VAL A 101 -6.35 20.88 -8.50
N PRO A 102 -7.41 21.46 -9.10
CA PRO A 102 -8.64 21.82 -8.39
C PRO A 102 -9.26 20.62 -7.65
N GLN A 103 -9.54 20.79 -6.36
CA GLN A 103 -9.95 19.71 -5.46
C GLN A 103 -11.30 19.10 -5.85
N LEU A 104 -12.25 19.92 -6.31
CA LEU A 104 -13.55 19.42 -6.75
C LEU A 104 -13.47 18.56 -8.01
N GLU A 105 -12.56 18.86 -8.91
CA GLU A 105 -12.32 18.05 -10.11
C GLU A 105 -11.69 16.70 -9.73
N GLN A 106 -10.75 16.69 -8.78
CA GLN A 106 -10.18 15.46 -8.26
C GLN A 106 -11.23 14.59 -7.56
N LEU A 107 -12.12 15.19 -6.75
CA LEU A 107 -13.22 14.45 -6.15
C LEU A 107 -14.13 13.83 -7.23
N ARG A 108 -14.51 14.61 -8.25
CA ARG A 108 -15.33 14.11 -9.36
C ARG A 108 -14.66 12.95 -10.07
N ASN A 109 -13.36 13.09 -10.36
CA ASN A 109 -12.58 11.98 -10.94
C ASN A 109 -12.62 10.73 -10.07
N PHE A 110 -12.36 10.88 -8.77
CA PHE A 110 -12.40 9.73 -7.84
C PHE A 110 -13.77 9.06 -7.77
N GLN A 111 -14.86 9.84 -7.76
CA GLN A 111 -16.23 9.35 -7.73
C GLN A 111 -16.64 8.58 -9.00
N THR A 112 -15.97 8.78 -10.14
CA THR A 112 -16.23 7.99 -11.36
C THR A 112 -15.89 6.52 -11.17
N GLN A 113 -14.95 6.21 -10.30
CA GLN A 113 -14.43 4.86 -10.07
C GLN A 113 -14.83 4.32 -8.70
N CYS A 114 -14.64 5.09 -7.67
CA CYS A 114 -14.83 4.67 -6.29
C CYS A 114 -16.27 4.92 -5.84
N ARG A 115 -17.17 3.97 -6.15
CA ARG A 115 -18.56 4.02 -5.69
C ARG A 115 -18.65 3.50 -4.26
N PRO A 116 -19.40 4.16 -3.35
CA PRO A 116 -19.50 3.76 -1.95
C PRO A 116 -19.93 2.31 -1.71
N GLN A 117 -20.79 1.77 -2.57
CA GLN A 117 -21.30 0.41 -2.45
C GLN A 117 -20.26 -0.67 -2.79
N ASP A 118 -19.21 -0.31 -3.48
CA ASP A 118 -18.16 -1.25 -3.92
C ASP A 118 -16.96 -1.23 -2.94
N GLN A 119 -17.06 -0.51 -1.83
CA GLN A 119 -15.97 -0.35 -0.88
C GLN A 119 -16.21 -1.13 0.41
N ASP A 120 -15.23 -1.93 0.80
CA ASP A 120 -15.20 -2.57 2.13
C ASP A 120 -14.48 -1.69 3.15
N LEU A 121 -13.53 -0.86 2.67
CA LEU A 121 -12.68 -0.01 3.49
C LEU A 121 -12.94 1.48 3.19
N ILE A 122 -12.63 2.32 4.18
CA ILE A 122 -12.70 3.77 4.02
C ILE A 122 -11.80 4.23 2.88
N PRO A 123 -12.23 5.22 2.06
CA PRO A 123 -11.40 5.72 0.97
C PRO A 123 -10.09 6.31 1.50
N MET A 124 -9.04 6.24 0.70
CA MET A 124 -7.72 6.74 1.07
C MET A 124 -7.27 7.87 0.13
N VAL A 125 -6.66 8.90 0.70
CA VAL A 125 -6.00 9.99 -0.02
C VAL A 125 -4.50 9.82 0.12
N ASP A 126 -3.82 9.68 -1.00
CA ASP A 126 -2.39 9.48 -1.10
C ASP A 126 -1.72 10.80 -1.49
N ILE A 127 -0.94 11.38 -0.57
CA ILE A 127 -0.24 12.67 -0.72
C ILE A 127 1.27 12.51 -0.55
N GLU A 128 2.01 12.71 -1.66
CA GLU A 128 3.47 12.50 -1.72
C GLU A 128 4.25 13.67 -2.31
N THR A 129 3.55 14.69 -2.80
CA THR A 129 4.18 15.82 -3.48
C THR A 129 3.54 17.14 -3.05
N THR A 130 4.33 18.20 -3.04
CA THR A 130 3.82 19.56 -2.77
C THR A 130 3.12 20.16 -3.98
N GLY A 131 3.31 19.62 -5.19
CA GLY A 131 2.82 20.22 -6.42
C GLY A 131 3.36 21.64 -6.69
N GLY A 132 4.50 22.00 -6.08
CA GLY A 132 5.09 23.33 -6.15
C GLY A 132 4.47 24.37 -5.19
N LEU A 133 3.53 23.96 -4.34
CA LEU A 133 2.90 24.84 -3.36
C LEU A 133 3.80 25.07 -2.13
N SER A 134 3.61 26.20 -1.46
CA SER A 134 4.16 26.41 -0.11
C SER A 134 3.52 25.45 0.89
N ALA A 135 4.16 25.24 2.04
CA ALA A 135 3.61 24.32 3.05
C ALA A 135 2.21 24.74 3.52
N GLN A 136 1.94 26.02 3.67
CA GLN A 136 0.61 26.49 4.07
C GLN A 136 -0.41 26.26 2.96
N ALA A 137 -0.12 26.64 1.72
CA ALA A 137 -1.03 26.43 0.59
C ALA A 137 -1.29 24.92 0.34
N LEU A 138 -0.30 24.06 0.57
CA LEU A 138 -0.45 22.61 0.52
C LEU A 138 -1.46 22.11 1.57
N ARG A 139 -1.31 22.56 2.83
CA ARG A 139 -2.23 22.18 3.92
C ARG A 139 -3.65 22.63 3.64
N ASP A 140 -3.83 23.88 3.21
CA ASP A 140 -5.16 24.44 2.89
C ASP A 140 -5.82 23.69 1.72
N SER A 141 -5.05 23.39 0.69
CA SER A 141 -5.47 22.59 -0.46
C SER A 141 -5.88 21.18 -0.06
N LEU A 142 -5.04 20.49 0.70
CA LEU A 142 -5.32 19.14 1.19
C LEU A 142 -6.54 19.12 2.12
N GLN A 143 -6.62 20.05 3.07
CA GLN A 143 -7.76 20.15 4.00
C GLN A 143 -9.07 20.33 3.25
N THR A 144 -9.08 21.19 2.23
CA THR A 144 -10.25 21.38 1.36
C THR A 144 -10.68 20.07 0.70
N PHE A 145 -9.73 19.31 0.16
CA PHE A 145 -10.01 18.02 -0.47
C PHE A 145 -10.51 16.97 0.54
N LEU A 146 -9.90 16.88 1.72
CA LEU A 146 -10.30 15.94 2.77
C LEU A 146 -11.74 16.25 3.27
N VAL A 147 -12.12 17.52 3.38
CA VAL A 147 -13.49 17.94 3.73
C VAL A 147 -14.47 17.52 2.63
N LEU A 148 -14.13 17.73 1.37
CA LEU A 148 -14.94 17.30 0.22
C LEU A 148 -15.12 15.79 0.20
N MET A 149 -14.06 15.03 0.41
CA MET A 149 -14.09 13.57 0.52
C MET A 149 -14.97 13.10 1.68
N THR A 150 -14.80 13.71 2.85
CA THR A 150 -15.63 13.41 4.04
C THR A 150 -17.11 13.63 3.77
N LYS A 151 -17.46 14.73 3.12
CA LYS A 151 -18.86 15.04 2.74
C LYS A 151 -19.40 14.03 1.72
N ALA A 152 -18.60 13.65 0.74
CA ALA A 152 -19.04 12.76 -0.33
C ALA A 152 -19.23 11.31 0.15
N TYR A 153 -18.36 10.82 1.03
CA TYR A 153 -18.36 9.43 1.49
C TYR A 153 -18.98 9.24 2.88
N GLY A 154 -19.27 10.31 3.62
CA GLY A 154 -19.85 10.24 4.96
C GLY A 154 -18.89 9.74 6.04
N VAL A 155 -17.61 9.65 5.75
CA VAL A 155 -16.53 9.21 6.64
C VAL A 155 -15.25 9.97 6.30
N LYS A 156 -14.43 10.27 7.33
CA LYS A 156 -13.09 10.84 7.09
C LYS A 156 -12.24 9.83 6.34
N PRO A 157 -11.58 10.23 5.25
CA PRO A 157 -10.67 9.33 4.53
C PRO A 157 -9.42 9.01 5.37
N LEU A 158 -8.82 7.87 5.09
CA LEU A 158 -7.46 7.56 5.51
C LEU A 158 -6.49 8.44 4.73
N VAL A 159 -5.42 8.93 5.36
CA VAL A 159 -4.41 9.72 4.67
C VAL A 159 -3.10 8.95 4.64
N TYR A 160 -2.62 8.67 3.42
CA TYR A 160 -1.33 8.05 3.19
C TYR A 160 -0.28 9.09 2.82
N THR A 161 0.92 8.94 3.41
CA THR A 161 2.11 9.71 3.05
C THR A 161 3.38 9.07 3.61
N TYR A 162 4.55 9.61 3.26
CA TYR A 162 5.84 9.22 3.85
C TYR A 162 6.12 9.96 5.16
N THR A 163 6.84 9.30 6.08
CA THR A 163 7.28 9.91 7.36
C THR A 163 7.95 11.27 7.14
N ASN A 164 8.90 11.35 6.21
CA ASN A 164 9.62 12.61 5.94
C ASN A 164 8.73 13.70 5.35
N PHE A 165 7.77 13.34 4.49
CA PHE A 165 6.83 14.30 3.92
C PHE A 165 5.88 14.83 4.98
N TYR A 166 5.34 13.96 5.82
CA TYR A 166 4.53 14.35 6.97
C TYR A 166 5.27 15.33 7.88
N ASN A 167 6.43 14.93 8.38
CA ASN A 167 7.20 15.72 9.33
C ASN A 167 7.61 17.09 8.77
N ARG A 168 7.79 17.20 7.47
CA ARG A 168 8.18 18.46 6.83
C ARG A 168 7.01 19.38 6.50
N TYR A 169 5.86 18.84 6.15
CA TYR A 169 4.79 19.63 5.55
C TYR A 169 3.44 19.53 6.25
N LEU A 170 3.13 18.43 6.94
CA LEU A 170 1.78 18.10 7.37
C LEU A 170 1.56 18.09 8.88
N VAL A 171 2.59 18.32 9.68
CA VAL A 171 2.50 18.38 11.15
C VAL A 171 1.42 19.36 11.58
N GLY A 172 0.49 18.92 12.45
CA GLY A 172 -0.64 19.69 12.97
C GLY A 172 -1.77 19.96 11.97
N ALA A 173 -1.70 19.40 10.76
CA ALA A 173 -2.75 19.59 9.76
C ALA A 173 -3.72 18.41 9.65
N LEU A 174 -3.41 17.28 10.26
CA LEU A 174 -4.14 16.01 10.09
C LEU A 174 -4.63 15.40 11.41
N ASP A 175 -4.70 16.16 12.49
CA ASP A 175 -5.01 15.68 13.85
C ASP A 175 -6.32 14.87 13.94
N GLU A 176 -7.27 15.13 13.04
CA GLU A 176 -8.54 14.43 13.02
C GLU A 176 -8.60 13.23 12.05
N TYR A 177 -7.52 12.92 11.36
CA TYR A 177 -7.47 11.89 10.33
C TYR A 177 -6.60 10.71 10.76
N LYS A 178 -6.99 9.52 10.35
CA LYS A 178 -6.15 8.33 10.52
C LYS A 178 -5.03 8.34 9.49
N LEU A 179 -3.85 7.93 9.91
CA LEU A 179 -2.66 7.95 9.07
C LEU A 179 -2.21 6.55 8.67
N PHE A 180 -1.83 6.44 7.42
CA PHE A 180 -1.13 5.33 6.84
C PHE A 180 0.24 5.84 6.38
N ILE A 181 1.30 5.44 7.06
CA ILE A 181 2.63 6.03 6.88
C ILE A 181 3.57 5.04 6.21
N ALA A 182 4.22 5.50 5.14
CA ALA A 182 5.29 4.74 4.51
C ALA A 182 6.66 5.10 5.11
N GLN A 183 7.41 4.06 5.48
CA GLN A 183 8.80 4.16 5.91
C GLN A 183 9.52 2.85 5.62
N TYR A 184 10.44 2.85 4.67
CA TYR A 184 11.11 1.65 4.18
C TYR A 184 12.40 1.36 4.94
N ASN A 185 12.25 0.94 6.18
CA ASN A 185 13.35 0.49 7.04
C ASN A 185 12.82 -0.52 8.08
N ASN A 186 13.66 -0.97 9.00
CA ASN A 186 13.32 -1.98 10.00
C ASN A 186 12.74 -1.41 11.31
N LYS A 187 12.36 -0.13 11.32
CA LYS A 187 11.80 0.53 12.51
C LYS A 187 10.44 1.11 12.17
N GLU A 188 9.50 0.91 13.09
CA GLU A 188 8.20 1.57 12.99
C GLU A 188 8.35 3.08 12.87
N PRO A 189 7.53 3.73 12.02
CA PRO A 189 7.58 5.16 11.86
C PRO A 189 7.17 5.87 13.15
N VAL A 190 7.87 6.97 13.43
CA VAL A 190 7.51 7.88 14.51
C VAL A 190 7.38 9.27 13.91
N LEU A 191 6.24 9.90 14.12
CA LEU A 191 5.98 11.26 13.66
C LEU A 191 6.44 12.28 14.70
N SER A 192 6.91 13.44 14.22
CA SER A 192 7.55 14.45 15.07
C SER A 192 6.62 15.10 16.09
N ASP A 193 5.31 15.06 15.85
CA ASP A 193 4.26 15.54 16.75
C ASP A 193 3.62 14.44 17.60
N GLY A 194 4.08 13.18 17.43
CA GLY A 194 3.53 12.03 18.14
C GLY A 194 2.16 11.59 17.67
N HIS A 195 1.69 12.04 16.48
CA HIS A 195 0.42 11.61 15.92
C HIS A 195 0.38 10.09 15.77
N ASP A 196 -0.75 9.50 16.14
CA ASP A 196 -0.97 8.05 16.10
C ASP A 196 -1.05 7.53 14.66
N ILE A 197 -0.39 6.41 14.40
CA ILE A 197 -0.29 5.81 13.08
C ILE A 197 -1.10 4.53 13.05
N LEU A 198 -2.13 4.49 12.21
CA LEU A 198 -2.97 3.31 12.07
C LEU A 198 -2.27 2.19 11.30
N ALA A 199 -1.62 2.51 10.20
CA ALA A 199 -0.96 1.53 9.33
C ALA A 199 0.42 2.00 8.89
N TRP A 200 1.33 1.05 8.75
CA TRP A 200 2.69 1.25 8.27
C TRP A 200 2.96 0.45 7.01
N GLN A 201 3.30 1.14 5.91
CA GLN A 201 3.85 0.52 4.72
C GLN A 201 5.37 0.38 4.91
N TYR A 202 5.80 -0.85 5.16
CA TYR A 202 7.18 -1.13 5.57
C TYR A 202 8.11 -1.47 4.41
N THR A 203 7.56 -1.76 3.22
CA THR A 203 8.36 -2.03 2.02
C THR A 203 7.59 -1.77 0.73
N GLY A 204 8.27 -1.20 -0.26
CA GLY A 204 7.82 -1.13 -1.66
C GLY A 204 8.47 -2.20 -2.54
N LYS A 205 9.16 -3.18 -1.94
CA LYS A 205 9.85 -4.28 -2.65
C LYS A 205 9.41 -5.65 -2.16
N GLY A 206 8.20 -5.74 -1.61
CA GLY A 206 7.60 -7.00 -1.19
C GLY A 206 7.39 -7.94 -2.36
N ARG A 207 7.30 -9.23 -2.06
CA ARG A 207 6.91 -10.26 -3.01
C ARG A 207 5.74 -11.04 -2.44
N ILE A 208 4.82 -11.42 -3.31
CA ILE A 208 3.69 -12.28 -2.97
C ILE A 208 3.38 -13.18 -4.17
N ASN A 209 2.99 -14.41 -3.90
CA ASN A 209 2.54 -15.29 -4.97
C ASN A 209 1.25 -14.73 -5.57
N GLY A 210 1.11 -14.84 -6.87
CA GLY A 210 -0.01 -14.25 -7.60
C GLY A 210 0.27 -12.86 -8.18
N VAL A 211 1.42 -12.26 -7.86
CA VAL A 211 1.85 -10.98 -8.45
C VAL A 211 3.24 -11.12 -9.08
N ASN A 212 3.35 -10.69 -10.32
CA ASN A 212 4.63 -10.67 -11.01
C ASN A 212 5.33 -9.33 -10.77
N GLY A 213 6.33 -9.33 -9.88
CA GLY A 213 7.09 -8.11 -9.53
C GLY A 213 7.03 -7.77 -8.06
N TYR A 214 7.20 -6.50 -7.76
CA TYR A 214 7.16 -5.97 -6.40
C TYR A 214 5.77 -5.44 -6.05
N VAL A 215 5.42 -5.58 -4.76
CA VAL A 215 4.22 -5.01 -4.18
C VAL A 215 4.57 -4.21 -2.92
N ASP A 216 3.77 -3.22 -2.63
CA ASP A 216 3.82 -2.51 -1.38
C ASP A 216 3.14 -3.35 -0.31
N LYS A 217 3.87 -3.62 0.79
CA LYS A 217 3.34 -4.37 1.94
C LYS A 217 3.23 -3.46 3.14
N SER A 218 2.14 -3.63 3.84
CA SER A 218 1.81 -2.85 5.03
C SER A 218 1.25 -3.71 6.14
N ARG A 219 1.18 -3.15 7.35
CA ARG A 219 0.53 -3.75 8.50
C ARG A 219 -0.12 -2.70 9.40
N LEU A 220 -1.12 -3.10 10.14
CA LEU A 220 -1.64 -2.24 11.21
C LEU A 220 -0.66 -2.19 12.38
N LEU A 221 -0.58 -1.04 13.05
CA LEU A 221 0.29 -0.82 14.19
C LEU A 221 -0.46 -0.95 15.52
N GLY A 222 0.29 -1.25 16.56
CA GLY A 222 -0.17 -1.25 17.94
C GLY A 222 -1.46 -2.06 18.16
N LYS A 223 -2.51 -1.38 18.67
CA LYS A 223 -3.83 -1.97 18.98
C LYS A 223 -4.86 -1.76 17.86
N HIS A 224 -4.46 -1.21 16.75
CA HIS A 224 -5.38 -0.95 15.64
C HIS A 224 -5.91 -2.25 15.03
N SER A 225 -7.12 -2.16 14.49
CA SER A 225 -7.85 -3.31 13.98
C SER A 225 -8.55 -2.99 12.66
N MET A 226 -8.93 -4.02 11.92
CA MET A 226 -9.73 -3.90 10.69
C MET A 226 -11.04 -3.11 10.89
N ARG A 227 -11.57 -3.06 12.12
CA ARG A 227 -12.78 -2.28 12.45
C ARG A 227 -12.62 -0.81 12.09
N GLU A 228 -11.42 -0.27 12.21
CA GLU A 228 -11.11 1.14 11.98
C GLU A 228 -10.94 1.47 10.51
N LEU A 229 -10.62 0.48 9.68
CA LEU A 229 -10.57 0.60 8.23
C LEU A 229 -11.92 0.37 7.56
N ARG A 230 -12.85 -0.38 8.18
CA ARG A 230 -14.11 -0.75 7.56
C ARG A 230 -14.95 0.46 7.19
N TYR A 231 -15.37 0.50 5.94
CA TYR A 231 -16.31 1.49 5.44
C TYR A 231 -17.74 1.11 5.85
N ARG A 232 -18.35 1.97 6.63
CA ARG A 232 -19.77 1.84 7.00
C ARG A 232 -20.47 3.12 6.60
N ARG A 233 -21.21 3.07 5.52
CA ARG A 233 -22.06 4.19 5.15
C ARG A 233 -23.05 4.45 6.29
N ARG A 234 -23.00 5.64 6.86
CA ARG A 234 -24.08 6.08 7.77
C ARG A 234 -25.36 6.16 6.94
N ARG A 235 -26.37 5.40 7.32
CA ARG A 235 -27.72 5.46 6.74
C ARG A 235 -28.38 6.78 7.11
#